data_f54fb4b45a52b9083e6073d1a9e923db
#
_entry.id   f54fb4b45a52b9083e6073d1a9e923db
#
_cell.length_a   1.000
_cell.length_b   1.000
_cell.length_c   1.000
_cell.angle_alpha   90.00
_cell.angle_beta   90.00
_cell.angle_gamma   90.00
#
_symmetry.space_group_name_H-M   'P 1'
#
loop_
_entity.id
_entity.type
_entity.pdbx_description
1 polymer ?
#
loop_
_entity_poly.entity_id
_entity_poly.type
_entity_poly.pdbx_seq_one_letter_code
_entity_poly.pdbx_strand_id
1 'polypeptide(L)'
;VTWCRGAAYYTESGWRGSLKTEGGGVLINQSVHTQDLLCFLLGDPTTVDATMTNHHLKDVIEVEDTLEAYIDFNGVHASFYATTSYCADVAPLIEIACENMTIRVEDPHVTVYPKDAAPYQLSVETLPPIGKSYWGTGHTACISDFYQSLRDNRRFSLNLETMEPSIRLMLGTYESARSGHSVTLIEQ
;
A
#
# COMPACT_ATOMS: atom_id res chain seq x y z
N VAL A 1 -1.29 -7.38 0.51
CA VAL A 1 -0.46 -7.35 1.73
C VAL A 1 -1.00 -8.37 2.70
N THR A 2 -0.17 -9.34 3.09
CA THR A 2 -0.60 -10.43 3.98
C THR A 2 0.41 -10.57 5.12
N TRP A 3 0.03 -10.06 6.29
CA TRP A 3 0.88 -10.02 7.48
C TRP A 3 0.22 -10.70 8.66
N CYS A 4 1.02 -11.04 9.68
CA CYS A 4 0.57 -11.65 10.92
C CYS A 4 0.74 -10.66 12.08
N ARG A 5 -0.36 -10.26 12.69
CA ARG A 5 -0.34 -9.43 13.92
C ARG A 5 -1.27 -10.07 14.94
N GLY A 6 -0.67 -10.63 15.98
CA GLY A 6 -1.44 -11.19 17.10
C GLY A 6 -1.87 -10.14 18.10
N ALA A 7 -2.67 -10.54 19.09
CA ALA A 7 -3.20 -9.66 20.13
C ALA A 7 -2.11 -8.85 20.84
N ALA A 8 -0.95 -9.46 21.15
CA ALA A 8 0.16 -8.80 21.82
C ALA A 8 0.67 -7.54 21.07
N TYR A 9 0.70 -7.57 19.74
CA TYR A 9 1.11 -6.42 18.93
C TYR A 9 0.26 -5.17 19.22
N TYR A 10 -1.00 -5.35 19.53
CA TYR A 10 -1.94 -4.26 19.82
C TYR A 10 -2.00 -3.95 21.32
N THR A 11 -2.08 -4.94 22.19
CA THR A 11 -2.25 -4.73 23.64
C THR A 11 -1.00 -4.19 24.33
N GLU A 12 0.19 -4.45 23.80
CA GLU A 12 1.45 -3.88 24.30
C GLU A 12 1.69 -2.44 23.80
N SER A 13 0.81 -1.94 22.93
CA SER A 13 0.90 -0.60 22.36
C SER A 13 -0.21 0.28 22.95
N GLY A 14 0.13 1.46 23.42
CA GLY A 14 -0.85 2.41 23.99
C GLY A 14 -1.69 3.16 22.92
N TRP A 15 -1.50 2.89 21.62
CA TRP A 15 -2.16 3.65 20.56
C TRP A 15 -2.75 2.79 19.43
N ARG A 16 -2.23 1.56 19.24
CA ARG A 16 -2.69 0.67 18.15
C ARG A 16 -4.06 0.06 18.45
N GLY A 17 -4.79 -0.24 17.40
CA GLY A 17 -6.08 -0.92 17.47
C GLY A 17 -7.26 -0.05 17.87
N SER A 18 -7.06 1.24 18.14
CA SER A 18 -8.14 2.16 18.54
C SER A 18 -8.40 3.21 17.47
N LEU A 19 -9.65 3.40 17.09
CA LEU A 19 -10.07 4.44 16.15
C LEU A 19 -9.66 5.84 16.59
N LYS A 20 -9.63 6.11 17.90
CA LYS A 20 -9.29 7.42 18.46
C LYS A 20 -7.82 7.76 18.29
N THR A 21 -6.92 6.80 18.38
CA THR A 21 -5.47 7.03 18.45
C THR A 21 -4.73 6.60 17.20
N GLU A 22 -5.18 5.56 16.50
CA GLU A 22 -4.60 5.06 15.25
C GLU A 22 -5.36 5.58 14.02
N GLY A 23 -6.67 5.73 14.11
CA GLY A 23 -7.53 6.23 13.03
C GLY A 23 -8.06 5.17 12.08
N GLY A 24 -7.45 4.00 12.06
CA GLY A 24 -7.79 2.82 11.25
C GLY A 24 -6.84 1.69 11.54
N GLY A 25 -6.95 0.58 10.83
CA GLY A 25 -6.19 -0.64 11.05
C GLY A 25 -5.22 -0.97 9.92
N VAL A 26 -5.43 -2.14 9.28
CA VAL A 26 -4.51 -2.67 8.26
C VAL A 26 -4.30 -1.70 7.09
N LEU A 27 -5.29 -0.90 6.72
CA LEU A 27 -5.17 0.03 5.61
C LEU A 27 -4.15 1.14 5.93
N ILE A 28 -4.41 1.92 6.97
CA ILE A 28 -3.61 3.12 7.27
C ILE A 28 -2.23 2.78 7.83
N ASN A 29 -2.09 1.66 8.54
CA ASN A 29 -0.84 1.33 9.23
C ASN A 29 0.07 0.41 8.40
N GLN A 30 -0.45 -0.71 7.90
CA GLN A 30 0.39 -1.72 7.26
C GLN A 30 0.39 -1.67 5.74
N SER A 31 -0.71 -1.25 5.11
CA SER A 31 -0.87 -1.40 3.66
C SER A 31 -0.94 -0.11 2.86
N VAL A 32 -0.98 1.04 3.52
CA VAL A 32 -1.00 2.35 2.84
C VAL A 32 0.16 2.53 1.85
N HIS A 33 1.34 2.01 2.18
CA HIS A 33 2.50 2.09 1.29
C HIS A 33 2.31 1.30 -0.02
N THR A 34 1.63 0.15 0.05
CA THR A 34 1.32 -0.64 -1.15
C THR A 34 0.20 0.02 -1.95
N GLN A 35 -0.77 0.66 -1.28
CA GLN A 35 -1.79 1.45 -1.95
C GLN A 35 -1.20 2.69 -2.65
N ASP A 36 -0.23 3.35 -2.03
CA ASP A 36 0.53 4.44 -2.63
C ASP A 36 1.30 4.01 -3.89
N LEU A 37 1.90 2.81 -3.86
CA LEU A 37 2.55 2.25 -5.05
C LEU A 37 1.57 2.02 -6.21
N LEU A 38 0.31 1.69 -5.96
CA LEU A 38 -0.69 1.61 -7.03
C LEU A 38 -0.92 2.98 -7.67
N CYS A 39 -1.07 4.05 -6.87
CA CYS A 39 -1.20 5.42 -7.38
C CYS A 39 0.05 5.85 -8.16
N PHE A 40 1.23 5.52 -7.67
CA PHE A 40 2.49 5.81 -8.37
C PHE A 40 2.59 5.11 -9.74
N LEU A 41 2.13 3.86 -9.83
CA LEU A 41 2.24 3.04 -11.04
C LEU A 41 1.12 3.29 -12.05
N LEU A 42 -0.11 3.56 -11.57
CA LEU A 42 -1.32 3.62 -12.40
C LEU A 42 -1.90 5.04 -12.53
N GLY A 43 -1.40 6.00 -11.77
CA GLY A 43 -1.88 7.38 -11.77
C GLY A 43 -3.02 7.62 -10.78
N ASP A 44 -3.88 8.59 -11.10
CA ASP A 44 -4.95 9.02 -10.23
C ASP A 44 -6.12 8.03 -10.21
N PRO A 45 -6.54 7.55 -9.03
CA PRO A 45 -7.70 6.69 -8.90
C PRO A 45 -9.00 7.49 -9.10
N THR A 46 -9.97 6.89 -9.80
CA THR A 46 -11.25 7.52 -10.13
C THR A 46 -12.40 7.06 -9.25
N THR A 47 -12.45 5.76 -8.94
CA THR A 47 -13.46 5.19 -8.06
C THR A 47 -12.86 4.08 -7.19
N VAL A 48 -13.49 3.84 -6.05
CA VAL A 48 -13.17 2.70 -5.17
C VAL A 48 -14.44 2.08 -4.62
N ASP A 49 -14.47 0.75 -4.59
CA ASP A 49 -15.47 -0.07 -3.92
C ASP A 49 -14.74 -1.00 -2.93
N ALA A 50 -15.09 -0.92 -1.66
CA ALA A 50 -14.32 -1.58 -0.62
C ALA A 50 -15.17 -2.18 0.48
N THR A 51 -14.64 -3.25 1.08
CA THR A 51 -15.15 -3.85 2.32
C THR A 51 -14.04 -3.95 3.36
N MET A 52 -14.40 -3.72 4.60
CA MET A 52 -13.51 -3.85 5.75
C MET A 52 -14.14 -4.76 6.79
N THR A 53 -13.31 -5.60 7.40
CA THR A 53 -13.76 -6.53 8.43
C THR A 53 -12.74 -6.62 9.56
N ASN A 54 -13.23 -6.99 10.73
CA ASN A 54 -12.42 -7.41 11.86
C ASN A 54 -12.87 -8.82 12.25
N HIS A 55 -12.23 -9.82 11.68
CA HIS A 55 -12.60 -11.23 11.87
C HIS A 55 -11.86 -11.89 13.02
N HIS A 56 -10.56 -11.62 13.07
CA HIS A 56 -9.65 -12.36 13.94
C HIS A 56 -9.41 -11.66 15.27
N LEU A 57 -9.46 -10.34 15.27
CA LEU A 57 -9.10 -9.51 16.43
C LEU A 57 -10.26 -8.66 16.96
N LYS A 58 -11.50 -9.03 16.66
CA LYS A 58 -12.72 -8.24 17.00
C LYS A 58 -12.88 -7.92 18.48
N ASP A 59 -12.33 -8.75 19.36
CA ASP A 59 -12.39 -8.53 20.81
C ASP A 59 -11.12 -7.83 21.35
N VAL A 60 -10.18 -7.49 20.46
CA VAL A 60 -8.88 -6.89 20.80
C VAL A 60 -8.74 -5.48 20.23
N ILE A 61 -9.24 -5.23 19.01
CA ILE A 61 -9.12 -3.97 18.31
C ILE A 61 -10.47 -3.47 17.81
N GLU A 62 -10.60 -2.14 17.68
CA GLU A 62 -11.79 -1.45 17.14
C GLU A 62 -11.73 -1.27 15.62
N VAL A 63 -10.54 -1.41 15.04
CA VAL A 63 -10.23 -1.13 13.64
C VAL A 63 -10.25 -2.41 12.80
N GLU A 64 -10.13 -2.28 11.49
CA GLU A 64 -10.12 -3.41 10.57
C GLU A 64 -8.80 -4.19 10.63
N ASP A 65 -8.90 -5.52 10.61
CA ASP A 65 -7.78 -6.44 10.41
C ASP A 65 -7.67 -6.93 8.96
N THR A 66 -8.72 -6.73 8.16
CA THR A 66 -8.80 -7.17 6.77
C THR A 66 -9.54 -6.15 5.92
N LEU A 67 -9.01 -5.89 4.73
CA LEU A 67 -9.56 -4.99 3.73
C LEU A 67 -9.52 -5.65 2.35
N GLU A 68 -10.61 -5.49 1.61
CA GLU A 68 -10.72 -5.81 0.18
C GLU A 68 -11.22 -4.58 -0.56
N ALA A 69 -10.59 -4.23 -1.68
CA ALA A 69 -11.02 -3.11 -2.51
C ALA A 69 -10.87 -3.39 -3.99
N TYR A 70 -11.82 -2.90 -4.76
CA TYR A 70 -11.76 -2.79 -6.21
C TYR A 70 -11.62 -1.31 -6.57
N ILE A 71 -10.55 -0.98 -7.30
CA ILE A 71 -10.16 0.40 -7.59
C ILE A 71 -10.09 0.59 -9.09
N ASP A 72 -10.66 1.67 -9.60
CA ASP A 72 -10.53 2.08 -10.99
C ASP A 72 -9.52 3.25 -11.09
N PHE A 73 -8.57 3.11 -11.99
CA PHE A 73 -7.59 4.11 -12.40
C PHE A 73 -7.84 4.50 -13.85
N ASN A 74 -8.94 5.20 -14.11
CA ASN A 74 -9.34 5.66 -15.45
C ASN A 74 -9.41 4.51 -16.49
N GLY A 75 -10.09 3.42 -16.11
CA GLY A 75 -10.28 2.22 -16.94
C GLY A 75 -9.23 1.13 -16.73
N VAL A 76 -8.20 1.37 -15.92
CA VAL A 76 -7.31 0.32 -15.41
C VAL A 76 -7.80 -0.12 -14.04
N HIS A 77 -8.11 -1.39 -13.90
CA HIS A 77 -8.70 -1.93 -12.67
C HIS A 77 -7.67 -2.63 -11.80
N ALA A 78 -7.73 -2.37 -10.49
CA ALA A 78 -6.92 -3.03 -9.49
C ALA A 78 -7.78 -3.70 -8.43
N SER A 79 -7.40 -4.92 -8.05
CA SER A 79 -7.91 -5.62 -6.87
C SER A 79 -6.88 -5.48 -5.75
N PHE A 80 -7.27 -4.91 -4.64
CA PHE A 80 -6.40 -4.70 -3.49
C PHE A 80 -6.89 -5.53 -2.31
N TYR A 81 -5.99 -6.31 -1.73
CA TYR A 81 -6.25 -7.10 -0.53
C TYR A 81 -5.18 -6.85 0.52
N ALA A 82 -5.59 -6.58 1.73
CA ALA A 82 -4.71 -6.42 2.87
C ALA A 82 -5.28 -7.10 4.11
N THR A 83 -4.44 -7.83 4.84
CA THR A 83 -4.82 -8.44 6.11
C THR A 83 -3.64 -8.53 7.08
N THR A 84 -3.93 -8.39 8.37
CA THR A 84 -3.02 -8.73 9.47
C THR A 84 -3.33 -10.09 10.09
N SER A 85 -4.34 -10.79 9.57
CA SER A 85 -4.82 -12.10 10.06
C SER A 85 -4.25 -13.28 9.28
N TYR A 86 -3.08 -13.11 8.66
CA TYR A 86 -2.38 -14.17 7.96
C TYR A 86 -1.50 -14.99 8.91
N CYS A 87 -1.06 -16.18 8.49
CA CYS A 87 -0.25 -17.07 9.32
C CYS A 87 1.21 -16.66 9.48
N ALA A 88 1.71 -15.74 8.63
CA ALA A 88 3.09 -15.25 8.63
C ALA A 88 3.17 -13.87 7.97
N ASP A 89 4.29 -13.17 8.17
CA ASP A 89 4.61 -11.98 7.38
C ASP A 89 5.14 -12.41 6.01
N VAL A 90 4.45 -12.01 4.96
CA VAL A 90 4.85 -12.27 3.57
C VAL A 90 5.14 -10.94 2.88
N ALA A 91 6.14 -10.92 1.99
CA ALA A 91 6.44 -9.74 1.19
C ALA A 91 5.18 -9.27 0.43
N PRO A 92 4.92 -7.95 0.38
CA PRO A 92 3.83 -7.44 -0.44
C PRO A 92 3.99 -7.88 -1.89
N LEU A 93 2.90 -8.36 -2.48
CA LEU A 93 2.83 -8.77 -3.88
C LEU A 93 2.08 -7.71 -4.68
N ILE A 94 2.69 -7.25 -5.79
CA ILE A 94 2.01 -6.48 -6.83
C ILE A 94 2.16 -7.26 -8.14
N GLU A 95 1.03 -7.52 -8.79
CA GLU A 95 1.01 -8.15 -10.12
C GLU A 95 0.31 -7.23 -11.11
N ILE A 96 0.96 -6.94 -12.22
CA ILE A 96 0.49 -6.02 -13.25
C ILE A 96 0.33 -6.79 -14.55
N ALA A 97 -0.91 -6.96 -14.98
CA ALA A 97 -1.24 -7.54 -16.28
C ALA A 97 -1.19 -6.46 -17.35
N CYS A 98 -0.24 -6.59 -18.27
CA CYS A 98 -0.10 -5.74 -19.45
C CYS A 98 -0.52 -6.49 -20.72
N GLU A 99 -0.64 -5.80 -21.84
CA GLU A 99 -1.04 -6.39 -23.13
C GLU A 99 -0.15 -7.57 -23.56
N ASN A 100 1.17 -7.44 -23.37
CA ASN A 100 2.15 -8.40 -23.87
C ASN A 100 2.96 -9.12 -22.78
N MET A 101 2.71 -8.81 -21.51
CA MET A 101 3.41 -9.41 -20.38
C MET A 101 2.63 -9.27 -19.08
N THR A 102 3.00 -10.06 -18.10
CA THR A 102 2.66 -9.82 -16.69
C THR A 102 3.94 -9.52 -15.91
N ILE A 103 3.92 -8.49 -15.06
CA ILE A 103 5.02 -8.13 -14.19
C ILE A 103 4.59 -8.46 -12.76
N ARG A 104 5.39 -9.26 -12.07
CA ARG A 104 5.18 -9.65 -10.67
C ARG A 104 6.31 -9.08 -9.82
N VAL A 105 5.93 -8.24 -8.87
CA VAL A 105 6.85 -7.62 -7.88
C VAL A 105 6.58 -8.26 -6.53
N GLU A 106 7.60 -8.91 -5.98
CA GLU A 106 7.58 -9.53 -4.65
C GLU A 106 8.96 -9.30 -4.03
N ASP A 107 9.09 -8.16 -3.33
CA ASP A 107 10.39 -7.64 -2.87
C ASP A 107 11.30 -8.71 -2.24
N PRO A 108 12.57 -8.84 -2.66
CA PRO A 108 13.30 -7.99 -3.62
C PRO A 108 13.21 -8.47 -5.10
N HIS A 109 12.31 -9.35 -5.43
CA HIS A 109 12.23 -10.01 -6.74
C HIS A 109 11.24 -9.32 -7.66
N VAL A 110 11.66 -9.09 -8.90
CA VAL A 110 10.79 -8.65 -10.00
C VAL A 110 10.88 -9.68 -11.12
N THR A 111 9.77 -10.37 -11.38
CA THR A 111 9.68 -11.39 -12.44
C THR A 111 8.78 -10.88 -13.56
N VAL A 112 9.26 -10.98 -14.79
CA VAL A 112 8.50 -10.67 -15.99
C VAL A 112 8.10 -11.96 -16.66
N TYR A 113 6.82 -12.09 -17.01
CA TYR A 113 6.21 -13.18 -17.76
C TYR A 113 5.77 -12.67 -19.12
N PRO A 114 6.63 -12.68 -20.15
CA PRO A 114 6.24 -12.30 -21.51
C PRO A 114 5.24 -13.27 -22.10
N LYS A 115 4.33 -12.78 -22.97
CA LYS A 115 3.33 -13.60 -23.63
C LYS A 115 3.92 -14.74 -24.48
N ASP A 116 5.00 -14.44 -25.21
CA ASP A 116 5.59 -15.33 -26.22
C ASP A 116 7.05 -15.72 -25.93
N ALA A 117 7.51 -15.60 -24.68
CA ALA A 117 8.87 -15.93 -24.26
C ALA A 117 8.91 -16.54 -22.87
N ALA A 118 10.03 -17.15 -22.50
CA ALA A 118 10.22 -17.69 -21.16
C ALA A 118 10.27 -16.55 -20.12
N PRO A 119 9.73 -16.77 -18.89
CA PRO A 119 9.86 -15.82 -17.80
C PRO A 119 11.33 -15.53 -17.44
N TYR A 120 11.57 -14.31 -16.98
CA TYR A 120 12.88 -13.91 -16.50
C TYR A 120 12.77 -12.98 -15.30
N GLN A 121 13.82 -12.95 -14.49
CA GLN A 121 13.92 -12.01 -13.37
C GLN A 121 14.74 -10.80 -13.75
N LEU A 122 14.29 -9.62 -13.31
CA LEU A 122 15.06 -8.39 -13.39
C LEU A 122 16.06 -8.35 -12.23
N SER A 123 17.30 -7.99 -12.54
CA SER A 123 18.29 -7.67 -11.50
C SER A 123 17.94 -6.31 -10.89
N VAL A 124 17.56 -6.31 -9.63
CA VAL A 124 17.34 -5.08 -8.86
C VAL A 124 18.59 -4.85 -8.01
N GLU A 125 19.25 -3.71 -8.21
CA GLU A 125 20.34 -3.31 -7.32
C GLU A 125 19.75 -3.02 -5.94
N THR A 126 20.06 -3.87 -4.97
CA THR A 126 19.69 -3.64 -3.58
C THR A 126 20.86 -3.02 -2.84
N LEU A 127 20.68 -1.83 -2.31
CA LEU A 127 21.62 -1.25 -1.36
C LEU A 127 21.53 -2.00 -0.03
N PRO A 128 22.63 -2.14 0.73
CA PRO A 128 22.56 -2.76 2.04
C PRO A 128 21.60 -1.95 2.94
N PRO A 129 20.73 -2.61 3.70
CA PRO A 129 19.80 -1.95 4.60
C PRO A 129 20.56 -1.22 5.71
N ILE A 130 20.13 0.01 6.02
CA ILE A 130 20.64 0.79 7.17
C ILE A 130 19.63 0.63 8.30
N GLY A 131 20.06 0.06 9.42
CA GLY A 131 19.21 -0.20 10.58
C GLY A 131 18.52 -1.56 10.53
N LYS A 132 17.22 -1.61 10.83
CA LYS A 132 16.46 -2.86 10.83
C LYS A 132 16.18 -3.32 9.39
N SER A 133 16.32 -4.62 9.12
CA SER A 133 16.20 -5.21 7.77
C SER A 133 14.88 -4.85 7.06
N TYR A 134 13.79 -4.73 7.81
CA TYR A 134 12.47 -4.40 7.27
C TYR A 134 12.27 -2.91 6.94
N TRP A 135 13.24 -2.04 7.26
CA TRP A 135 13.15 -0.62 6.88
C TRP A 135 13.49 -0.38 5.41
N GLY A 136 14.16 -1.33 4.75
CA GLY A 136 14.61 -1.17 3.38
C GLY A 136 15.65 -0.04 3.22
N THR A 137 15.82 0.42 1.99
CA THR A 137 16.82 1.45 1.62
C THR A 137 16.19 2.79 1.24
N GLY A 138 14.87 2.82 1.03
CA GLY A 138 14.13 3.98 0.52
C GLY A 138 14.21 5.22 1.43
N HIS A 139 14.26 5.04 2.75
CA HIS A 139 14.35 6.16 3.70
C HIS A 139 15.60 7.01 3.48
N THR A 140 16.76 6.37 3.27
CA THR A 140 18.01 7.10 3.01
C THR A 140 17.93 7.89 1.71
N ALA A 141 17.39 7.29 0.65
CA ALA A 141 17.20 7.96 -0.64
C ALA A 141 16.26 9.16 -0.52
N CYS A 142 15.12 8.98 0.15
CA CYS A 142 14.13 10.04 0.38
C CYS A 142 14.70 11.22 1.16
N ILE A 143 15.39 10.96 2.29
CA ILE A 143 16.01 12.00 3.11
C ILE A 143 17.13 12.72 2.32
N SER A 144 17.95 11.98 1.59
CA SER A 144 19.01 12.55 0.75
C SER A 144 18.45 13.46 -0.34
N ASP A 145 17.38 13.02 -1.03
CA ASP A 145 16.70 13.80 -2.07
C ASP A 145 16.08 15.08 -1.47
N PHE A 146 15.50 15.02 -0.28
CA PHE A 146 14.98 16.21 0.42
C PHE A 146 16.08 17.26 0.63
N TYR A 147 17.20 16.88 1.22
CA TYR A 147 18.30 17.83 1.45
C TYR A 147 18.96 18.30 0.15
N GLN A 148 19.03 17.44 -0.87
CA GLN A 148 19.53 17.84 -2.18
C GLN A 148 18.59 18.86 -2.83
N SER A 149 17.27 18.66 -2.74
CA SER A 149 16.29 19.59 -3.30
C SER A 149 16.39 20.98 -2.68
N LEU A 150 16.66 21.07 -1.36
CA LEU A 150 16.91 22.36 -0.68
C LEU A 150 18.18 23.04 -1.21
N ARG A 151 19.27 22.30 -1.38
CA ARG A 151 20.54 22.85 -1.89
C ARG A 151 20.41 23.36 -3.33
N ASP A 152 19.68 22.60 -4.15
CA ASP A 152 19.50 22.92 -5.57
C ASP A 152 18.37 23.90 -5.84
N ASN A 153 17.67 24.35 -4.79
CA ASN A 153 16.49 25.21 -4.88
C ASN A 153 15.42 24.64 -5.84
N ARG A 154 15.26 23.30 -5.84
CA ARG A 154 14.24 22.59 -6.60
C ARG A 154 13.13 22.08 -5.69
N ARG A 155 11.98 21.82 -6.26
CA ARG A 155 10.87 21.21 -5.52
C ARG A 155 11.24 19.77 -5.14
N PHE A 156 10.92 19.40 -3.90
CA PHE A 156 11.05 18.01 -3.43
C PHE A 156 10.00 17.12 -4.11
N SER A 157 10.42 15.95 -4.58
CA SER A 157 9.58 15.05 -5.38
C SER A 157 8.37 14.49 -4.57
N LEU A 158 8.58 14.18 -3.29
CA LEU A 158 7.53 13.70 -2.40
C LEU A 158 6.91 14.88 -1.63
N ASN A 159 6.03 15.60 -2.27
CA ASN A 159 5.32 16.75 -1.71
C ASN A 159 3.81 16.47 -1.60
N LEU A 160 3.05 17.40 -1.03
CA LEU A 160 1.61 17.21 -0.79
C LEU A 160 0.81 16.92 -2.07
N GLU A 161 1.17 17.54 -3.19
CA GLU A 161 0.46 17.30 -4.46
C GLU A 161 0.72 15.89 -5.01
N THR A 162 1.96 15.39 -4.87
CA THR A 162 2.29 14.03 -5.33
C THR A 162 1.74 12.94 -4.42
N MET A 163 1.43 13.27 -3.15
CA MET A 163 0.86 12.34 -2.18
C MET A 163 -0.68 12.39 -2.12
N GLU A 164 -1.28 13.44 -2.66
CA GLU A 164 -2.73 13.69 -2.59
C GLU A 164 -3.55 12.52 -3.15
N PRO A 165 -3.24 11.93 -4.32
CA PRO A 165 -3.98 10.79 -4.86
C PRO A 165 -4.05 9.60 -3.90
N SER A 166 -2.95 9.29 -3.22
CA SER A 166 -2.87 8.20 -2.25
C SER A 166 -3.71 8.47 -1.00
N ILE A 167 -3.69 9.70 -0.51
CA ILE A 167 -4.50 10.12 0.63
C ILE A 167 -5.99 10.07 0.27
N ARG A 168 -6.35 10.57 -0.90
CA ARG A 168 -7.72 10.56 -1.41
C ARG A 168 -8.24 9.13 -1.58
N LEU A 169 -7.42 8.24 -2.15
CA LEU A 169 -7.76 6.83 -2.28
C LEU A 169 -7.96 6.18 -0.91
N MET A 170 -7.07 6.40 0.04
CA MET A 170 -7.18 5.85 1.39
C MET A 170 -8.47 6.32 2.08
N LEU A 171 -8.77 7.61 2.06
CA LEU A 171 -9.98 8.17 2.68
C LEU A 171 -11.24 7.67 1.98
N GLY A 172 -11.26 7.64 0.65
CA GLY A 172 -12.37 7.10 -0.14
C GLY A 172 -12.60 5.60 0.10
N THR A 173 -11.53 4.84 0.31
CA THR A 173 -11.62 3.42 0.68
C THR A 173 -12.33 3.24 2.01
N TYR A 174 -12.00 4.04 3.03
CA TYR A 174 -12.72 4.03 4.30
C TYR A 174 -14.19 4.47 4.14
N GLU A 175 -14.45 5.46 3.32
CA GLU A 175 -15.82 5.95 3.05
C GLU A 175 -16.65 4.86 2.35
N SER A 176 -16.10 4.23 1.31
CA SER A 176 -16.75 3.13 0.59
C SER A 176 -17.11 1.99 1.53
N ALA A 177 -16.14 1.52 2.32
CA ALA A 177 -16.36 0.42 3.22
C ALA A 177 -17.38 0.72 4.34
N ARG A 178 -17.48 1.97 4.79
CA ARG A 178 -18.49 2.40 5.79
C ARG A 178 -19.88 2.58 5.20
N SER A 179 -19.98 3.11 3.98
CA SER A 179 -21.25 3.36 3.31
C SER A 179 -21.84 2.11 2.64
N GLY A 180 -20.99 1.12 2.31
CA GLY A 180 -21.35 -0.04 1.49
C GLY A 180 -21.61 0.31 0.03
N HIS A 181 -21.08 1.42 -0.45
CA HIS A 181 -21.22 1.91 -1.82
C HIS A 181 -19.89 2.32 -2.41
N SER A 182 -19.77 2.21 -3.74
CA SER A 182 -18.62 2.74 -4.47
C SER A 182 -18.55 4.27 -4.30
N VAL A 183 -17.33 4.80 -4.15
CA VAL A 183 -17.03 6.22 -3.97
C VAL A 183 -16.27 6.74 -5.19
N THR A 184 -16.73 7.87 -5.73
CA THR A 184 -16.02 8.63 -6.78
C THR A 184 -14.98 9.52 -6.12
N LEU A 185 -13.74 9.43 -6.59
CA LEU A 185 -12.59 10.11 -6.01
C LEU A 185 -12.17 11.39 -6.73
N ILE A 186 -12.61 11.58 -7.96
CA ILE A 186 -12.33 12.77 -8.77
C ILE A 186 -13.60 13.61 -8.80
N GLU A 187 -13.50 14.89 -8.42
CA GLU A 187 -14.58 15.86 -8.69
C GLU A 187 -14.70 16.07 -10.21
N GLN A 188 -15.93 15.98 -10.71
CA GLN A 188 -16.26 16.24 -12.12
C GLN A 188 -16.15 17.73 -12.44
#